data_139acbcdf78bab1817dfd740924359ff
#
_entry.id   139acbcdf78bab1817dfd740924359ff
#
_cell.length_a   1.000
_cell.length_b   1.000
_cell.length_c   1.000
_cell.angle_alpha   90.00
_cell.angle_beta   90.00
_cell.angle_gamma   90.00
#
_symmetry.space_group_name_H-M   'P 1'
#
loop_
_entity.id
_entity.type
_entity.pdbx_description
1 polymer ?
#
loop_
_entity_poly.entity_id
_entity_poly.type
_entity_poly.pdbx_seq_one_letter_code
_entity_poly.pdbx_strand_id
1 'polypeptide(L)'
;MKSVLFICTGNICRSPMAEGLFRRLIGNRKDIEVASAGVHAVRGQPPSLHAVHVCEQEGVDIRSVRSQPLTATLIDRATHIFAMTGAHLETIHTFFPQAADKTFLLREFEEPGMTVWRDVPDPIGCSRDVYTVCAETIKNALPTVLAFVEQSELAVPAKSRGGGTSSFTMTDPDISSGFGASPGGSGGPLSKVDPEIFAAIQAEEKRQRENIELIASENFTSRAVMEAQGSVLTNKYAEGYPKKRWYGGCENVDTAEQLAIDRAKQLFGCEHVNVQPHSGAQANMAVYFSVLKPGDKILAMNLAHGGHLTHGHPANFSGKFYQVSQYGVSAETEQIDYDALQKQAEEVRPAMITAGASAYPRIIDFPRLRQIADSVGALLFIDMAHISGLVAGGQHPSPIPHAQFVTTTTHKSLRGPRGGITMCTAEHAKAIDATVFPGVQGGPLMHVIAAKAVCFHEALQPSFRDYQRQVVVNAKALAAGLTKHGYRITSGGTDNHLMLVDLRPKDLNGKVAQEVLDRAGITVNKNGIPFDTLPIFKPGGIRVGTPAVTTRGMKEEEMLDIADLMNDALHNRDDANALETIRGKVRELTRRFPLPG
;
A
#
# COMPACT_ATOMS: atom_id res chain seq x y z
N MET A 1 17.48 6.00 38.04
CA MET A 1 18.36 6.49 36.94
C MET A 1 17.62 6.22 35.65
N LYS A 2 17.41 7.23 34.82
CA LYS A 2 16.74 7.09 33.52
C LYS A 2 17.77 6.76 32.45
N SER A 3 17.41 5.93 31.47
CA SER A 3 18.30 5.53 30.38
C SER A 3 17.59 5.80 29.03
N VAL A 4 18.16 6.71 28.23
CA VAL A 4 17.66 7.17 26.95
C VAL A 4 18.45 6.51 25.83
N LEU A 5 17.76 5.89 24.87
CA LEU A 5 18.36 5.18 23.74
C LEU A 5 17.84 5.74 22.41
N PHE A 6 18.71 6.28 21.57
CA PHE A 6 18.37 6.79 20.24
C PHE A 6 18.63 5.74 19.16
N ILE A 7 17.64 5.51 18.25
CA ILE A 7 17.71 4.43 17.25
C ILE A 7 17.57 4.97 15.84
N CYS A 8 18.52 4.58 14.96
CA CYS A 8 18.40 4.74 13.50
C CYS A 8 18.80 3.45 12.77
N THR A 9 19.00 3.46 11.46
CA THR A 9 19.38 2.25 10.69
C THR A 9 20.80 1.79 11.02
N GLY A 10 21.83 2.57 10.68
CA GLY A 10 23.23 2.16 10.72
C GLY A 10 24.01 2.62 11.95
N ASN A 11 23.44 3.46 12.82
CA ASN A 11 24.10 4.08 13.98
C ASN A 11 25.41 4.83 13.62
N ILE A 12 25.43 5.48 12.46
CA ILE A 12 26.58 6.27 11.98
C ILE A 12 26.24 7.73 11.62
N CYS A 13 24.96 8.10 11.54
CA CYS A 13 24.51 9.46 11.21
C CYS A 13 23.56 10.01 12.28
N ARG A 14 22.24 9.75 12.13
CA ARG A 14 21.16 10.37 12.93
C ARG A 14 21.26 10.09 14.43
N SER A 15 21.33 8.83 14.84
CA SER A 15 21.32 8.47 16.26
C SER A 15 22.61 8.87 17.00
N PRO A 16 23.84 8.86 16.41
CA PRO A 16 25.02 9.47 17.03
C PRO A 16 24.91 10.99 17.19
N MET A 17 24.35 11.70 16.22
CA MET A 17 24.08 13.14 16.34
C MET A 17 23.11 13.42 17.49
N ALA A 18 22.01 12.65 17.57
CA ALA A 18 21.03 12.79 18.65
C ALA A 18 21.65 12.49 20.02
N GLU A 19 22.45 11.44 20.15
CA GLU A 19 23.18 11.11 21.38
C GLU A 19 24.07 12.28 21.81
N GLY A 20 24.89 12.79 20.90
CA GLY A 20 25.84 13.86 21.23
C GLY A 20 25.11 15.17 21.60
N LEU A 21 24.14 15.58 20.82
CA LEU A 21 23.36 16.80 21.07
C LEU A 21 22.55 16.71 22.38
N PHE A 22 21.97 15.53 22.67
CA PHE A 22 21.23 15.31 23.92
C PHE A 22 22.16 15.29 25.15
N ARG A 23 23.36 14.69 25.06
CA ARG A 23 24.36 14.77 26.10
C ARG A 23 24.76 16.22 26.42
N ARG A 24 24.91 17.05 25.40
CA ARG A 24 25.14 18.50 25.58
C ARG A 24 23.98 19.18 26.29
N LEU A 25 22.73 18.87 25.88
CA LEU A 25 21.51 19.47 26.44
C LEU A 25 21.38 19.17 27.94
N ILE A 26 21.65 17.92 28.37
CA ILE A 26 21.53 17.51 29.77
C ILE A 26 22.75 17.92 30.62
N GLY A 27 23.89 18.30 30.01
CA GLY A 27 25.09 18.73 30.71
C GLY A 27 25.67 17.65 31.62
N ASN A 28 26.01 18.04 32.87
CA ASN A 28 26.68 17.14 33.84
C ASN A 28 25.70 16.30 34.69
N ARG A 29 24.46 16.11 34.23
CA ARG A 29 23.47 15.30 34.95
C ARG A 29 23.91 13.83 35.00
N LYS A 30 23.83 13.24 36.21
CA LYS A 30 24.20 11.83 36.46
C LYS A 30 22.99 10.90 36.59
N ASP A 31 21.80 11.46 36.58
CA ASP A 31 20.54 10.73 36.71
C ASP A 31 19.98 10.25 35.36
N ILE A 32 20.57 10.67 34.23
CA ILE A 32 20.21 10.26 32.87
C ILE A 32 21.42 9.68 32.15
N GLU A 33 21.33 8.41 31.75
CA GLU A 33 22.27 7.76 30.82
C GLU A 33 21.77 7.93 29.39
N VAL A 34 22.69 8.13 28.44
CA VAL A 34 22.37 8.30 27.02
C VAL A 34 23.21 7.34 26.18
N ALA A 35 22.57 6.67 25.23
CA ALA A 35 23.22 5.79 24.27
C ALA A 35 22.52 5.86 22.89
N SER A 36 23.18 5.34 21.87
CA SER A 36 22.56 5.14 20.56
C SER A 36 22.88 3.76 20.00
N ALA A 37 21.98 3.22 19.15
CA ALA A 37 22.15 1.96 18.44
C ALA A 37 21.48 2.01 17.07
N GLY A 38 21.69 0.96 16.26
CA GLY A 38 21.03 0.85 14.96
C GLY A 38 20.40 -0.50 14.74
N VAL A 39 19.23 -0.51 14.07
CA VAL A 39 18.49 -1.74 13.76
C VAL A 39 19.27 -2.65 12.79
N HIS A 40 20.15 -2.07 11.95
CA HIS A 40 21.03 -2.79 11.02
C HIS A 40 22.49 -2.29 11.13
N ALA A 41 22.94 -1.92 12.31
CA ALA A 41 24.30 -1.40 12.50
C ALA A 41 25.35 -2.51 12.42
N VAL A 42 26.45 -2.23 11.74
CA VAL A 42 27.70 -3.00 11.83
C VAL A 42 28.49 -2.45 13.02
N ARG A 43 28.91 -3.32 13.94
CA ARG A 43 29.58 -2.92 15.18
C ARG A 43 30.93 -2.23 14.92
N GLY A 44 31.20 -1.14 15.65
CA GLY A 44 32.52 -0.51 15.74
C GLY A 44 32.83 0.55 14.68
N GLN A 45 31.92 0.86 13.79
CA GLN A 45 32.11 1.93 12.78
C GLN A 45 32.09 3.32 13.43
N PRO A 46 32.93 4.27 13.00
CA PRO A 46 32.87 5.65 13.45
C PRO A 46 31.62 6.36 12.83
N PRO A 47 31.17 7.47 13.42
CA PRO A 47 30.15 8.33 12.77
C PRO A 47 30.65 8.83 11.42
N SER A 48 29.71 9.11 10.50
CA SER A 48 30.04 9.67 9.20
C SER A 48 30.75 11.03 9.32
N LEU A 49 31.64 11.35 8.40
CA LEU A 49 32.42 12.59 8.44
C LEU A 49 31.52 13.84 8.48
N HIS A 50 30.41 13.84 7.76
CA HIS A 50 29.45 14.95 7.77
C HIS A 50 28.72 15.07 9.12
N ALA A 51 28.36 13.94 9.76
CA ALA A 51 27.75 13.96 11.09
C ALA A 51 28.71 14.54 12.15
N VAL A 52 29.98 14.12 12.11
CA VAL A 52 31.02 14.68 12.97
C VAL A 52 31.15 16.20 12.77
N HIS A 53 31.29 16.64 11.51
CA HIS A 53 31.49 18.05 11.20
C HIS A 53 30.32 18.94 11.65
N VAL A 54 29.08 18.49 11.41
CA VAL A 54 27.89 19.28 11.80
C VAL A 54 27.75 19.32 13.34
N CYS A 55 28.06 18.23 14.05
CA CYS A 55 28.08 18.25 15.50
C CYS A 55 29.22 19.13 16.08
N GLU A 56 30.38 19.17 15.43
CA GLU A 56 31.48 20.09 15.83
C GLU A 56 31.07 21.56 15.69
N GLN A 57 30.33 21.94 14.68
CA GLN A 57 29.76 23.31 14.52
C GLN A 57 28.82 23.65 15.69
N GLU A 58 28.13 22.66 16.24
CA GLU A 58 27.30 22.79 17.44
C GLU A 58 28.13 22.65 18.75
N GLY A 59 29.44 22.54 18.68
CA GLY A 59 30.33 22.37 19.84
C GLY A 59 30.22 21.00 20.51
N VAL A 60 29.87 19.96 19.75
CA VAL A 60 29.70 18.57 20.23
C VAL A 60 30.66 17.66 19.49
N ASP A 61 31.51 16.94 20.24
CA ASP A 61 32.40 15.92 19.68
C ASP A 61 31.77 14.52 19.78
N ILE A 62 31.45 13.93 18.62
CA ILE A 62 30.91 12.57 18.54
C ILE A 62 31.92 11.55 17.98
N ARG A 63 33.19 11.92 17.78
CA ARG A 63 34.24 11.04 17.20
C ARG A 63 34.51 9.76 18.00
N SER A 64 34.21 9.79 19.29
CA SER A 64 34.37 8.62 20.17
C SER A 64 33.21 7.63 20.10
N VAL A 65 32.05 8.02 19.57
CA VAL A 65 30.87 7.13 19.40
C VAL A 65 31.24 6.02 18.44
N ARG A 66 30.82 4.80 18.76
CA ARG A 66 30.99 3.63 17.89
C ARG A 66 29.62 2.97 17.64
N SER A 67 29.35 2.68 16.39
CA SER A 67 28.12 2.01 16.02
C SER A 67 27.96 0.66 16.70
N GLN A 68 26.76 0.37 17.16
CA GLN A 68 26.40 -0.90 17.77
C GLN A 68 25.01 -1.37 17.31
N PRO A 69 24.84 -2.68 17.05
CA PRO A 69 23.54 -3.25 16.76
C PRO A 69 22.57 -3.09 17.94
N LEU A 70 21.30 -2.90 17.65
CA LEU A 70 20.25 -2.95 18.66
C LEU A 70 20.14 -4.38 19.20
N THR A 71 20.16 -4.53 20.51
CA THR A 71 20.11 -5.83 21.21
C THR A 71 19.06 -5.81 22.32
N ALA A 72 18.56 -6.99 22.70
CA ALA A 72 17.63 -7.13 23.83
C ALA A 72 18.20 -6.48 25.12
N THR A 73 19.51 -6.63 25.37
CA THR A 73 20.16 -6.03 26.55
C THR A 73 20.08 -4.49 26.55
N LEU A 74 20.23 -3.84 25.37
CA LEU A 74 20.10 -2.38 25.27
C LEU A 74 18.62 -1.96 25.45
N ILE A 75 17.71 -2.71 24.86
CA ILE A 75 16.25 -2.51 25.03
C ILE A 75 15.87 -2.62 26.50
N ASP A 76 16.30 -3.69 27.20
CA ASP A 76 15.93 -3.93 28.60
C ASP A 76 16.48 -2.86 29.55
N ARG A 77 17.68 -2.34 29.25
CA ARG A 77 18.29 -1.26 30.03
C ARG A 77 17.65 0.11 29.81
N ALA A 78 17.14 0.35 28.63
CA ALA A 78 16.51 1.63 28.29
C ALA A 78 15.19 1.82 29.02
N THR A 79 15.00 2.99 29.63
CA THR A 79 13.68 3.45 30.11
C THR A 79 12.90 4.16 29.03
N HIS A 80 13.59 4.82 28.09
CA HIS A 80 13.02 5.56 26.97
C HIS A 80 13.81 5.26 25.69
N ILE A 81 13.12 4.94 24.62
CA ILE A 81 13.70 4.63 23.32
C ILE A 81 13.11 5.60 22.30
N PHE A 82 13.97 6.32 21.57
CA PHE A 82 13.54 7.28 20.55
C PHE A 82 14.01 6.85 19.18
N ALA A 83 13.04 6.48 18.33
CA ALA A 83 13.25 6.07 16.95
C ALA A 83 13.27 7.29 16.01
N MET A 84 14.18 7.29 15.03
CA MET A 84 14.30 8.39 14.05
C MET A 84 13.16 8.40 13.04
N THR A 85 12.48 7.27 12.79
CA THR A 85 11.38 7.15 11.82
C THR A 85 10.36 6.12 12.27
N GLY A 86 9.14 6.19 11.70
CA GLY A 86 8.10 5.18 11.90
C GLY A 86 8.56 3.76 11.56
N ALA A 87 9.37 3.60 10.51
CA ALA A 87 9.93 2.29 10.14
C ALA A 87 10.88 1.71 11.21
N HIS A 88 11.66 2.55 11.89
CA HIS A 88 12.50 2.10 13.03
C HIS A 88 11.61 1.70 14.22
N LEU A 89 10.57 2.47 14.50
CA LEU A 89 9.61 2.18 15.57
C LEU A 89 8.91 0.84 15.33
N GLU A 90 8.39 0.60 14.12
CA GLU A 90 7.79 -0.67 13.71
C GLU A 90 8.79 -1.85 13.84
N THR A 91 10.05 -1.64 13.44
CA THR A 91 11.12 -2.64 13.59
C THR A 91 11.33 -3.00 15.07
N ILE A 92 11.38 -1.99 15.95
CA ILE A 92 11.54 -2.23 17.40
C ILE A 92 10.33 -2.98 17.95
N HIS A 93 9.10 -2.58 17.61
CA HIS A 93 7.88 -3.27 18.07
C HIS A 93 7.79 -4.71 17.57
N THR A 94 8.26 -4.97 16.35
CA THR A 94 8.26 -6.32 15.75
C THR A 94 9.26 -7.26 16.44
N PHE A 95 10.50 -6.80 16.65
CA PHE A 95 11.57 -7.66 17.20
C PHE A 95 11.67 -7.62 18.72
N PHE A 96 11.12 -6.57 19.36
CA PHE A 96 11.13 -6.35 20.80
C PHE A 96 9.78 -5.84 21.29
N PRO A 97 8.71 -6.63 21.19
CA PRO A 97 7.34 -6.18 21.52
C PRO A 97 7.19 -5.70 22.96
N GLN A 98 8.04 -6.21 23.89
CA GLN A 98 8.09 -5.75 25.27
C GLN A 98 8.61 -4.30 25.44
N ALA A 99 9.10 -3.67 24.38
CA ALA A 99 9.57 -2.28 24.39
C ALA A 99 8.50 -1.29 23.92
N ALA A 100 7.29 -1.74 23.53
CA ALA A 100 6.26 -0.89 22.92
C ALA A 100 5.91 0.33 23.81
N ASP A 101 5.70 0.12 25.11
CA ASP A 101 5.29 1.16 26.05
C ASP A 101 6.37 2.20 26.36
N LYS A 102 7.62 2.00 25.91
CA LYS A 102 8.75 2.89 26.13
C LYS A 102 9.46 3.33 24.87
N THR A 103 8.86 3.08 23.70
CA THR A 103 9.42 3.44 22.39
C THR A 103 8.55 4.48 21.71
N PHE A 104 9.17 5.61 21.33
CA PHE A 104 8.53 6.80 20.79
C PHE A 104 9.27 7.27 19.54
N LEU A 105 8.62 8.05 18.69
CA LEU A 105 9.33 8.82 17.67
C LEU A 105 10.06 10.00 18.29
N LEU A 106 11.25 10.33 17.79
CA LEU A 106 12.02 11.48 18.31
C LEU A 106 11.21 12.78 18.31
N ARG A 107 10.37 12.97 17.30
CA ARG A 107 9.57 14.17 17.09
C ARG A 107 8.11 14.02 17.52
N GLU A 108 7.81 13.03 18.36
CA GLU A 108 6.43 12.73 18.79
C GLU A 108 5.83 13.82 19.67
N PHE A 109 6.67 14.49 20.44
CA PHE A 109 6.28 15.47 21.47
C PHE A 109 6.37 16.94 20.99
N GLU A 110 6.66 17.18 19.71
CA GLU A 110 6.57 18.51 19.12
C GLU A 110 5.10 18.95 19.03
N GLU A 111 4.81 20.26 19.26
CA GLU A 111 3.45 20.78 19.21
C GLU A 111 2.76 20.49 17.87
N PRO A 112 1.45 20.12 17.86
CA PRO A 112 0.70 19.87 16.64
C PRO A 112 0.48 21.20 15.88
N GLY A 113 1.22 21.41 14.81
CA GLY A 113 1.01 22.62 14.02
C GLY A 113 1.88 22.79 12.77
N MET A 114 3.03 22.16 12.66
CA MET A 114 3.94 22.44 11.54
C MET A 114 4.39 21.26 10.66
N THR A 115 4.26 20.02 11.07
CA THR A 115 4.69 18.91 10.18
C THR A 115 3.86 17.64 10.36
N VAL A 116 3.29 17.16 9.25
CA VAL A 116 2.58 15.86 9.15
C VAL A 116 3.56 14.67 9.22
N TRP A 117 4.85 14.92 8.97
CA TRP A 117 5.90 13.90 9.00
C TRP A 117 6.76 14.06 10.25
N ARG A 118 6.64 13.11 11.18
CA ARG A 118 7.43 13.06 12.41
C ARG A 118 8.78 12.33 12.25
N ASP A 119 9.10 11.89 11.06
CA ASP A 119 10.37 11.23 10.74
C ASP A 119 11.51 12.25 10.65
N VAL A 120 12.69 11.86 11.15
CA VAL A 120 13.94 12.58 10.92
C VAL A 120 14.51 12.15 9.57
N PRO A 121 14.71 13.09 8.60
CA PRO A 121 15.22 12.76 7.27
C PRO A 121 16.55 11.99 7.32
N ASP A 122 16.76 11.04 6.42
CA ASP A 122 18.00 10.28 6.34
C ASP A 122 19.06 11.03 5.52
N PRO A 123 20.16 11.50 6.11
CA PRO A 123 21.18 12.25 5.39
C PRO A 123 22.25 11.35 4.74
N ILE A 124 22.18 10.01 4.88
CA ILE A 124 23.23 9.11 4.39
C ILE A 124 23.44 9.25 2.88
N GLY A 125 24.69 9.41 2.45
CA GLY A 125 25.03 9.61 1.04
C GLY A 125 24.74 10.99 0.47
N CYS A 126 24.19 11.93 1.28
CA CYS A 126 23.86 13.29 0.87
C CYS A 126 24.98 14.29 1.18
N SER A 127 24.80 15.54 0.67
CA SER A 127 25.71 16.66 0.94
C SER A 127 25.67 17.10 2.41
N ARG A 128 26.67 17.92 2.80
CA ARG A 128 26.76 18.48 4.15
C ARG A 128 25.51 19.29 4.55
N ASP A 129 24.91 20.01 3.61
CA ASP A 129 23.74 20.84 3.89
C ASP A 129 22.55 20.00 4.35
N VAL A 130 22.38 18.79 3.80
CA VAL A 130 21.34 17.85 4.24
C VAL A 130 21.61 17.33 5.66
N TYR A 131 22.90 17.13 6.01
CA TYR A 131 23.26 16.78 7.38
C TYR A 131 23.01 17.94 8.36
N THR A 132 23.22 19.19 7.94
CA THR A 132 22.89 20.37 8.74
C THR A 132 21.39 20.43 9.03
N VAL A 133 20.54 20.31 8.01
CA VAL A 133 19.08 20.26 8.18
C VAL A 133 18.65 19.10 9.09
N CYS A 134 19.25 17.93 8.92
CA CYS A 134 18.98 16.78 9.79
C CYS A 134 19.36 17.07 11.26
N ALA A 135 20.52 17.64 11.51
CA ALA A 135 20.96 17.99 12.86
C ALA A 135 20.09 19.07 13.51
N GLU A 136 19.67 20.08 12.76
CA GLU A 136 18.72 21.11 13.21
C GLU A 136 17.36 20.47 13.57
N THR A 137 16.86 19.56 12.74
CA THR A 137 15.62 18.81 13.01
C THR A 137 15.72 18.04 14.32
N ILE A 138 16.83 17.32 14.54
CA ILE A 138 17.09 16.59 15.79
C ILE A 138 17.16 17.57 16.97
N LYS A 139 17.98 18.62 16.86
CA LYS A 139 18.19 19.62 17.90
C LYS A 139 16.90 20.27 18.38
N ASN A 140 16.00 20.59 17.44
CA ASN A 140 14.72 21.23 17.76
C ASN A 140 13.75 20.29 18.51
N ALA A 141 13.85 18.98 18.30
CA ALA A 141 13.02 17.99 19.01
C ALA A 141 13.53 17.67 20.43
N LEU A 142 14.83 17.81 20.70
CA LEU A 142 15.43 17.36 21.96
C LEU A 142 14.91 18.04 23.24
N PRO A 143 14.53 19.33 23.27
CA PRO A 143 13.94 19.94 24.47
C PRO A 143 12.61 19.28 24.89
N THR A 144 11.74 18.94 23.95
CA THR A 144 10.47 18.25 24.23
C THR A 144 10.70 16.80 24.66
N VAL A 145 11.69 16.13 24.07
CA VAL A 145 12.18 14.80 24.52
C VAL A 145 12.66 14.85 25.96
N LEU A 146 13.47 15.85 26.33
CA LEU A 146 13.95 16.01 27.70
C LEU A 146 12.81 16.23 28.69
N ALA A 147 11.88 17.13 28.37
CA ALA A 147 10.70 17.39 29.19
C ALA A 147 9.86 16.13 29.42
N PHE A 148 9.65 15.33 28.37
CA PHE A 148 8.95 14.05 28.48
C PHE A 148 9.72 13.05 29.35
N VAL A 149 11.03 12.89 29.15
CA VAL A 149 11.88 12.01 29.97
C VAL A 149 11.83 12.43 31.45
N GLU A 150 11.80 13.72 31.76
CA GLU A 150 11.73 14.21 33.14
C GLU A 150 10.40 13.91 33.84
N GLN A 151 9.29 14.04 33.12
CA GLN A 151 7.93 13.90 33.65
C GLN A 151 7.46 12.44 33.73
N SER A 152 8.04 11.53 32.92
CA SER A 152 7.61 10.14 32.86
C SER A 152 8.03 9.34 34.10
N GLU A 153 7.15 8.46 34.59
CA GLU A 153 7.42 7.50 35.68
C GLU A 153 7.98 6.16 35.18
N LEU A 154 8.39 6.06 33.91
CA LEU A 154 8.94 4.84 33.34
C LEU A 154 10.22 4.42 34.08
N ALA A 155 10.17 3.27 34.75
CA ALA A 155 11.28 2.70 35.51
C ALA A 155 11.81 1.42 34.85
N VAL A 156 13.10 1.10 35.06
CA VAL A 156 13.66 -0.19 34.65
C VAL A 156 12.98 -1.29 35.47
N PRO A 157 12.37 -2.32 34.85
CA PRO A 157 11.79 -3.46 35.58
C PRO A 157 12.86 -4.13 36.46
N ALA A 158 12.54 -4.35 37.74
CA ALA A 158 13.42 -5.11 38.65
C ALA A 158 13.60 -6.52 38.10
N LYS A 159 14.84 -7.02 38.11
CA LYS A 159 15.17 -8.38 37.70
C LYS A 159 14.31 -9.36 38.50
N SER A 160 13.37 -10.02 37.88
CA SER A 160 12.67 -11.17 38.45
C SER A 160 13.68 -12.33 38.57
N ARG A 161 14.08 -12.65 39.79
CA ARG A 161 14.71 -13.93 40.14
C ARG A 161 13.60 -14.98 40.18
N GLY A 162 13.80 -16.08 39.50
CA GLY A 162 13.08 -17.29 39.80
C GLY A 162 12.50 -17.97 38.56
N GLY A 163 13.13 -19.06 38.19
CA GLY A 163 12.66 -19.97 37.18
C GLY A 163 11.34 -20.64 37.57
N GLY A 164 10.55 -20.81 36.59
CA GLY A 164 9.41 -21.68 36.58
C GLY A 164 9.21 -22.11 35.15
N THR A 165 9.78 -23.25 34.77
CA THR A 165 9.41 -23.97 33.56
C THR A 165 8.00 -24.48 33.73
N SER A 166 7.02 -23.70 33.29
CA SER A 166 5.69 -24.28 33.06
C SER A 166 5.71 -24.88 31.66
N SER A 167 5.78 -26.20 31.60
CA SER A 167 5.47 -26.98 30.41
C SER A 167 4.02 -26.73 30.06
N PHE A 168 3.79 -25.96 28.99
CA PHE A 168 2.49 -25.88 28.35
C PHE A 168 2.28 -27.20 27.62
N THR A 169 1.62 -28.15 28.26
CA THR A 169 1.00 -29.28 27.58
C THR A 169 -0.27 -28.76 26.92
N MET A 170 -0.26 -28.61 25.62
CA MET A 170 -1.46 -28.46 24.81
C MET A 170 -2.23 -29.80 24.89
N THR A 171 -3.22 -29.86 25.75
CA THR A 171 -4.30 -30.82 25.61
C THR A 171 -5.44 -30.10 24.91
N ASP A 172 -5.51 -30.28 23.61
CA ASP A 172 -6.60 -29.78 22.80
C ASP A 172 -7.61 -30.90 22.60
N PRO A 173 -8.83 -30.80 23.13
CA PRO A 173 -9.91 -31.64 22.70
C PRO A 173 -10.71 -30.92 21.61
N ASP A 174 -10.84 -31.54 20.46
CA ASP A 174 -11.70 -31.21 19.33
C ASP A 174 -11.09 -30.37 18.15
N ILE A 175 -10.23 -31.04 17.39
CA ILE A 175 -9.99 -30.64 15.96
C ILE A 175 -11.04 -31.29 15.01
N SER A 176 -12.13 -31.88 15.51
CA SER A 176 -13.09 -32.59 14.66
C SER A 176 -14.34 -31.80 14.26
N SER A 177 -14.49 -30.52 14.63
CA SER A 177 -15.61 -29.71 14.15
C SER A 177 -15.12 -28.79 13.03
N GLY A 178 -15.55 -29.08 11.81
CA GLY A 178 -15.18 -28.46 10.56
C GLY A 178 -15.20 -26.92 10.58
N PHE A 179 -14.29 -26.33 9.82
CA PHE A 179 -14.24 -24.92 9.48
C PHE A 179 -15.53 -24.49 8.75
N GLY A 180 -16.56 -24.18 9.52
CA GLY A 180 -17.90 -23.84 9.03
C GLY A 180 -18.66 -22.95 10.00
N ALA A 181 -18.04 -21.88 10.53
CA ALA A 181 -18.77 -20.85 11.24
C ALA A 181 -18.88 -19.59 10.37
N SER A 182 -20.13 -19.21 10.08
CA SER A 182 -20.47 -17.95 9.41
C SER A 182 -19.86 -16.75 10.13
N PRO A 183 -19.36 -15.73 9.41
CA PRO A 183 -19.11 -14.42 10.02
C PRO A 183 -20.44 -13.88 10.54
N GLY A 184 -20.59 -13.76 11.85
CA GLY A 184 -21.80 -13.23 12.49
C GLY A 184 -22.46 -14.11 13.54
N GLY A 185 -21.96 -15.34 13.77
CA GLY A 185 -22.42 -16.25 14.83
C GLY A 185 -21.53 -16.17 16.08
N SER A 186 -22.15 -16.28 17.25
CA SER A 186 -21.56 -16.27 18.57
C SER A 186 -20.28 -17.10 18.70
N GLY A 187 -19.11 -16.43 18.79
CA GLY A 187 -17.97 -16.94 19.52
C GLY A 187 -17.21 -18.14 18.96
N GLY A 188 -16.66 -18.03 17.72
CA GLY A 188 -15.61 -18.96 17.24
C GLY A 188 -14.31 -18.87 18.06
N PRO A 189 -13.29 -19.73 17.79
CA PRO A 189 -12.03 -19.74 18.54
C PRO A 189 -11.38 -18.38 18.70
N LEU A 190 -11.41 -17.53 17.66
CA LEU A 190 -10.79 -16.20 17.67
C LEU A 190 -11.35 -15.29 18.79
N SER A 191 -12.66 -15.29 19.01
CA SER A 191 -13.26 -14.45 20.06
C SER A 191 -12.79 -14.79 21.47
N LYS A 192 -12.31 -16.02 21.68
CA LYS A 192 -11.80 -16.52 22.96
C LYS A 192 -10.29 -16.33 23.08
N VAL A 193 -9.54 -16.49 21.97
CA VAL A 193 -8.08 -16.43 21.94
C VAL A 193 -7.60 -14.98 21.87
N ASP A 194 -8.23 -14.16 21.03
CA ASP A 194 -7.89 -12.75 20.84
C ASP A 194 -9.17 -11.92 20.65
N PRO A 195 -9.81 -11.50 21.75
CA PRO A 195 -11.03 -10.71 21.68
C PRO A 195 -10.83 -9.33 21.06
N GLU A 196 -9.62 -8.76 21.11
CA GLU A 196 -9.31 -7.44 20.54
C GLU A 196 -9.29 -7.49 19.02
N ILE A 197 -8.61 -8.47 18.43
CA ILE A 197 -8.64 -8.70 16.96
C ILE A 197 -10.05 -9.10 16.51
N PHE A 198 -10.76 -9.91 17.29
CA PHE A 198 -12.15 -10.23 16.99
C PHE A 198 -13.02 -8.97 16.95
N ALA A 199 -12.90 -8.09 17.94
CA ALA A 199 -13.64 -6.82 17.97
C ALA A 199 -13.29 -5.90 16.79
N ALA A 200 -12.02 -5.82 16.39
CA ALA A 200 -11.58 -5.05 15.24
C ALA A 200 -12.19 -5.57 13.92
N ILE A 201 -12.24 -6.88 13.73
CA ILE A 201 -12.88 -7.52 12.57
C ILE A 201 -14.37 -7.23 12.55
N GLN A 202 -15.07 -7.34 13.71
CA GLN A 202 -16.49 -7.02 13.81
C GLN A 202 -16.78 -5.53 13.51
N ALA A 203 -15.92 -4.63 13.98
CA ALA A 203 -16.04 -3.21 13.69
C ALA A 203 -15.88 -2.91 12.19
N GLU A 204 -14.90 -3.54 11.53
CA GLU A 204 -14.70 -3.40 10.08
C GLU A 204 -15.86 -4.02 9.28
N GLU A 205 -16.36 -5.19 9.66
CA GLU A 205 -17.55 -5.80 9.04
C GLU A 205 -18.76 -4.86 9.14
N LYS A 206 -18.97 -4.26 10.31
CA LYS A 206 -20.03 -3.27 10.52
C LYS A 206 -19.82 -2.04 9.61
N ARG A 207 -18.60 -1.50 9.52
CA ARG A 207 -18.28 -0.39 8.64
C ARG A 207 -18.63 -0.71 7.18
N GLN A 208 -18.19 -1.87 6.69
CA GLN A 208 -18.48 -2.32 5.33
C GLN A 208 -19.98 -2.48 5.06
N ARG A 209 -20.75 -2.96 6.02
CA ARG A 209 -22.21 -3.07 5.88
C ARG A 209 -22.90 -1.72 5.82
N GLU A 210 -22.50 -0.77 6.66
CA GLU A 210 -23.19 0.49 6.89
C GLU A 210 -22.73 1.62 5.96
N ASN A 211 -21.55 1.52 5.34
CA ASN A 211 -20.99 2.56 4.47
C ASN A 211 -21.19 2.23 2.98
N ILE A 212 -21.26 3.29 2.17
CA ILE A 212 -21.13 3.23 0.71
C ILE A 212 -19.63 3.27 0.39
N GLU A 213 -19.10 2.21 -0.23
CA GLU A 213 -17.70 2.10 -0.62
C GLU A 213 -17.51 2.55 -2.07
N LEU A 214 -16.80 3.65 -2.28
CA LEU A 214 -16.49 4.22 -3.60
C LEU A 214 -14.98 4.31 -3.89
N ILE A 215 -14.12 3.76 -3.04
CA ILE A 215 -12.70 3.66 -3.37
C ILE A 215 -12.55 2.73 -4.59
N ALA A 216 -12.08 3.27 -5.71
CA ALA A 216 -12.05 2.57 -7.00
C ALA A 216 -11.21 1.29 -7.03
N SER A 217 -10.30 1.12 -6.06
CA SER A 217 -9.44 -0.05 -5.90
C SER A 217 -9.96 -1.07 -4.87
N GLU A 218 -11.16 -0.86 -4.31
CA GLU A 218 -11.78 -1.76 -3.35
C GLU A 218 -12.98 -2.49 -3.94
N ASN A 219 -13.25 -3.66 -3.38
CA ASN A 219 -14.37 -4.51 -3.77
C ASN A 219 -14.69 -5.50 -2.64
N PHE A 220 -15.87 -6.10 -2.70
CA PHE A 220 -16.28 -7.16 -1.79
C PHE A 220 -16.11 -8.51 -2.49
N THR A 221 -15.17 -9.31 -2.02
CA THR A 221 -14.94 -10.66 -2.55
C THR A 221 -16.02 -11.64 -2.06
N SER A 222 -16.19 -12.74 -2.79
CA SER A 222 -17.17 -13.78 -2.41
C SER A 222 -16.76 -14.53 -1.15
N ARG A 223 -17.74 -15.13 -0.48
CA ARG A 223 -17.51 -16.01 0.66
C ARG A 223 -16.60 -17.20 0.29
N ALA A 224 -16.77 -17.76 -0.91
CA ALA A 224 -15.95 -18.89 -1.37
C ALA A 224 -14.46 -18.50 -1.51
N VAL A 225 -14.15 -17.26 -1.94
CA VAL A 225 -12.78 -16.75 -1.97
C VAL A 225 -12.24 -16.59 -0.54
N MET A 226 -13.04 -16.08 0.41
CA MET A 226 -12.63 -15.93 1.81
C MET A 226 -12.42 -17.29 2.48
N GLU A 227 -13.27 -18.29 2.24
CA GLU A 227 -13.11 -19.66 2.75
C GLU A 227 -11.83 -20.31 2.24
N ALA A 228 -11.52 -20.16 0.95
CA ALA A 228 -10.27 -20.67 0.38
C ALA A 228 -9.05 -20.00 1.03
N GLN A 229 -9.11 -18.70 1.28
CA GLN A 229 -8.03 -17.93 1.92
C GLN A 229 -7.86 -18.28 3.39
N GLY A 230 -8.92 -18.59 4.12
CA GLY A 230 -8.89 -19.04 5.53
C GLY A 230 -8.62 -20.54 5.71
N SER A 231 -8.22 -21.27 4.66
CA SER A 231 -8.07 -22.72 4.68
C SER A 231 -6.74 -23.19 5.29
N VAL A 232 -6.65 -24.51 5.54
CA VAL A 232 -5.44 -25.19 6.05
C VAL A 232 -4.23 -25.09 5.10
N LEU A 233 -4.41 -24.62 3.87
CA LEU A 233 -3.33 -24.39 2.94
C LEU A 233 -2.33 -23.32 3.42
N THR A 234 -2.71 -22.50 4.41
CA THR A 234 -1.81 -21.57 5.11
C THR A 234 -0.65 -22.27 5.81
N ASN A 235 -0.83 -23.53 6.21
CA ASN A 235 0.20 -24.30 6.93
C ASN A 235 1.27 -24.88 6.01
N LYS A 236 1.06 -24.87 4.68
CA LYS A 236 1.94 -25.60 3.76
C LYS A 236 3.03 -24.74 3.15
N TYR A 237 4.27 -25.10 3.40
CA TYR A 237 5.45 -24.52 2.75
C TYR A 237 5.70 -25.17 1.38
N ALA A 238 5.71 -24.39 0.28
CA ALA A 238 5.68 -24.92 -1.08
C ALA A 238 6.60 -24.15 -2.06
N GLU A 239 7.85 -23.88 -1.65
CA GLU A 239 8.85 -23.26 -2.55
C GLU A 239 9.06 -24.05 -3.83
N GLY A 240 9.24 -23.33 -4.92
CA GLY A 240 9.28 -23.89 -6.28
C GLY A 240 7.93 -23.77 -6.98
N TYR A 241 7.68 -24.66 -7.95
CA TYR A 241 6.52 -24.66 -8.83
C TYR A 241 5.84 -26.04 -8.87
N PRO A 242 4.60 -26.17 -9.35
CA PRO A 242 3.92 -27.47 -9.45
C PRO A 242 4.80 -28.55 -10.04
N LYS A 243 4.91 -29.70 -9.37
CA LYS A 243 5.77 -30.85 -9.70
C LYS A 243 7.29 -30.60 -9.63
N LYS A 244 7.72 -29.40 -9.19
CA LYS A 244 9.12 -29.00 -9.02
C LYS A 244 9.30 -28.24 -7.71
N ARG A 245 8.85 -28.84 -6.60
CA ARG A 245 8.95 -28.25 -5.26
C ARG A 245 10.24 -28.63 -4.56
N TRP A 246 10.68 -27.75 -3.67
CA TRP A 246 11.80 -28.03 -2.77
C TRP A 246 11.38 -28.90 -1.57
N TYR A 247 10.08 -28.98 -1.27
CA TYR A 247 9.52 -29.69 -0.11
C TYR A 247 8.58 -30.82 -0.56
N GLY A 248 8.51 -31.89 0.25
CA GLY A 248 7.54 -32.96 0.07
C GLY A 248 6.13 -32.58 0.50
N GLY A 249 5.13 -33.42 0.20
CA GLY A 249 3.73 -33.23 0.61
C GLY A 249 3.02 -32.08 -0.12
N CYS A 250 3.41 -31.81 -1.38
CA CYS A 250 2.89 -30.68 -2.16
C CYS A 250 1.81 -31.09 -3.20
N GLU A 251 1.41 -32.34 -3.26
CA GLU A 251 0.47 -32.86 -4.26
C GLU A 251 -0.86 -32.11 -4.31
N ASN A 252 -1.40 -31.70 -3.16
CA ASN A 252 -2.67 -30.98 -3.07
C ASN A 252 -2.49 -29.47 -3.40
N VAL A 253 -1.41 -28.85 -2.92
CA VAL A 253 -1.12 -27.46 -3.26
C VAL A 253 -0.71 -27.29 -4.71
N ASP A 254 -0.08 -28.30 -5.32
CA ASP A 254 0.20 -28.34 -6.77
C ASP A 254 -1.09 -28.29 -7.58
N THR A 255 -2.13 -29.02 -7.13
CA THR A 255 -3.47 -28.95 -7.74
C THR A 255 -4.06 -27.55 -7.65
N ALA A 256 -3.98 -26.91 -6.48
CA ALA A 256 -4.51 -25.57 -6.28
C ALA A 256 -3.80 -24.53 -7.16
N GLU A 257 -2.46 -24.58 -7.22
CA GLU A 257 -1.69 -23.64 -8.05
C GLU A 257 -1.89 -23.90 -9.54
N GLN A 258 -1.94 -25.18 -9.96
CA GLN A 258 -2.21 -25.51 -11.36
C GLN A 258 -3.59 -25.01 -11.81
N LEU A 259 -4.63 -25.16 -10.98
CA LEU A 259 -5.96 -24.62 -11.27
C LEU A 259 -5.94 -23.09 -11.40
N ALA A 260 -5.18 -22.40 -10.57
CA ALA A 260 -5.04 -20.94 -10.68
C ALA A 260 -4.36 -20.55 -11.99
N ILE A 261 -3.29 -21.25 -12.38
CA ILE A 261 -2.58 -21.04 -13.66
C ILE A 261 -3.51 -21.27 -14.85
N ASP A 262 -4.17 -22.43 -14.89
CA ASP A 262 -5.01 -22.82 -16.03
C ASP A 262 -6.20 -21.85 -16.21
N ARG A 263 -6.86 -21.51 -15.12
CA ARG A 263 -7.99 -20.56 -15.11
C ARG A 263 -7.57 -19.14 -15.50
N ALA A 264 -6.41 -18.66 -15.03
CA ALA A 264 -5.88 -17.38 -15.44
C ALA A 264 -5.53 -17.33 -16.93
N LYS A 265 -4.91 -18.40 -17.47
CA LYS A 265 -4.64 -18.54 -18.90
C LYS A 265 -5.94 -18.53 -19.71
N GLN A 266 -6.95 -19.26 -19.28
CA GLN A 266 -8.26 -19.29 -19.95
C GLN A 266 -8.95 -17.91 -19.89
N LEU A 267 -8.87 -17.22 -18.76
CA LEU A 267 -9.54 -15.94 -18.52
C LEU A 267 -8.95 -14.81 -19.38
N PHE A 268 -7.63 -14.75 -19.47
CA PHE A 268 -6.92 -13.65 -20.12
C PHE A 268 -6.36 -13.99 -21.50
N GLY A 269 -6.28 -15.26 -21.86
CA GLY A 269 -5.72 -15.70 -23.14
C GLY A 269 -4.19 -15.55 -23.23
N CYS A 270 -3.47 -15.60 -22.10
CA CYS A 270 -2.02 -15.43 -22.04
C CYS A 270 -1.27 -16.76 -22.25
N GLU A 271 -0.07 -16.68 -22.81
CA GLU A 271 0.79 -17.86 -23.05
C GLU A 271 1.37 -18.41 -21.75
N HIS A 272 1.80 -17.53 -20.86
CA HIS A 272 2.34 -17.89 -19.55
C HIS A 272 1.79 -16.98 -18.45
N VAL A 273 1.60 -17.55 -17.25
CA VAL A 273 1.23 -16.80 -16.04
C VAL A 273 1.91 -17.37 -14.81
N ASN A 274 2.48 -16.49 -14.00
CA ASN A 274 2.94 -16.79 -12.66
C ASN A 274 1.92 -16.23 -11.65
N VAL A 275 1.34 -17.11 -10.82
CA VAL A 275 0.28 -16.76 -9.85
C VAL A 275 0.81 -16.56 -8.44
N GLN A 276 2.12 -16.68 -8.21
CA GLN A 276 2.74 -16.58 -6.90
C GLN A 276 2.95 -15.15 -6.35
N PRO A 277 3.03 -14.05 -7.16
CA PRO A 277 3.24 -12.73 -6.60
C PRO A 277 2.28 -12.39 -5.45
N HIS A 278 2.82 -11.98 -4.29
CA HIS A 278 2.04 -11.66 -3.09
C HIS A 278 1.26 -10.36 -3.24
N SER A 279 1.73 -9.46 -4.10
CA SER A 279 1.09 -8.17 -4.38
C SER A 279 1.34 -7.72 -5.83
N GLY A 280 0.57 -6.72 -6.30
CA GLY A 280 0.85 -6.08 -7.59
C GLY A 280 2.24 -5.45 -7.66
N ALA A 281 2.73 -4.88 -6.57
CA ALA A 281 4.08 -4.30 -6.52
C ALA A 281 5.18 -5.37 -6.74
N GLN A 282 5.02 -6.56 -6.17
CA GLN A 282 5.96 -7.68 -6.38
C GLN A 282 5.82 -8.30 -7.77
N ALA A 283 4.60 -8.33 -8.34
CA ALA A 283 4.39 -8.70 -9.74
C ALA A 283 5.14 -7.76 -10.69
N ASN A 284 5.04 -6.44 -10.47
CA ASN A 284 5.76 -5.44 -11.24
C ASN A 284 7.28 -5.55 -11.04
N MET A 285 7.74 -5.76 -9.81
CA MET A 285 9.15 -5.96 -9.49
C MET A 285 9.72 -7.16 -10.25
N ALA A 286 8.98 -8.27 -10.32
CA ALA A 286 9.39 -9.45 -11.06
C ALA A 286 9.58 -9.16 -12.57
N VAL A 287 8.70 -8.35 -13.18
CA VAL A 287 8.86 -7.93 -14.57
C VAL A 287 10.14 -7.12 -14.75
N TYR A 288 10.32 -6.06 -13.98
CA TYR A 288 11.50 -5.21 -14.12
C TYR A 288 12.81 -5.98 -13.90
N PHE A 289 12.90 -6.78 -12.86
CA PHE A 289 14.14 -7.53 -12.52
C PHE A 289 14.42 -8.70 -13.46
N SER A 290 13.42 -9.19 -14.20
CA SER A 290 13.61 -10.29 -15.14
C SER A 290 14.34 -9.87 -16.41
N VAL A 291 14.26 -8.61 -16.82
CA VAL A 291 14.74 -8.14 -18.13
C VAL A 291 15.54 -6.84 -18.11
N LEU A 292 15.53 -6.10 -17.01
CA LEU A 292 16.26 -4.83 -16.89
C LEU A 292 17.42 -4.94 -15.89
N LYS A 293 18.42 -4.10 -16.10
CA LYS A 293 19.56 -3.90 -15.18
C LYS A 293 19.43 -2.56 -14.45
N PRO A 294 19.97 -2.43 -13.24
CA PRO A 294 20.06 -1.14 -12.59
C PRO A 294 20.68 -0.07 -13.50
N GLY A 295 20.04 1.09 -13.62
CA GLY A 295 20.46 2.18 -14.49
C GLY A 295 19.82 2.17 -15.88
N ASP A 296 19.12 1.11 -16.28
CA ASP A 296 18.36 1.10 -17.53
C ASP A 296 17.29 2.21 -17.56
N LYS A 297 17.03 2.74 -18.76
CA LYS A 297 16.02 3.78 -18.95
C LYS A 297 14.63 3.17 -19.07
N ILE A 298 13.67 3.71 -18.35
CA ILE A 298 12.25 3.37 -18.49
C ILE A 298 11.44 4.64 -18.80
N LEU A 299 10.39 4.48 -19.58
CA LEU A 299 9.41 5.53 -19.87
C LEU A 299 8.06 5.07 -19.31
N ALA A 300 7.51 5.82 -18.35
CA ALA A 300 6.34 5.39 -17.59
C ALA A 300 5.36 6.53 -17.33
N MET A 301 4.11 6.19 -17.01
CA MET A 301 3.07 7.20 -16.76
C MET A 301 3.33 7.95 -15.46
N ASN A 302 3.26 9.28 -15.49
CA ASN A 302 3.42 10.15 -14.35
C ASN A 302 2.35 9.87 -13.28
N LEU A 303 2.78 9.77 -12.01
CA LEU A 303 1.88 9.53 -10.88
C LEU A 303 0.80 10.62 -10.75
N ALA A 304 1.16 11.89 -10.97
CA ALA A 304 0.21 13.01 -10.92
C ALA A 304 -0.84 12.98 -12.05
N HIS A 305 -0.57 12.23 -13.12
CA HIS A 305 -1.47 12.05 -14.25
C HIS A 305 -2.18 10.68 -14.24
N GLY A 306 -2.10 9.97 -13.13
CA GLY A 306 -2.82 8.70 -12.92
C GLY A 306 -1.95 7.45 -12.89
N GLY A 307 -0.62 7.55 -13.02
CA GLY A 307 0.31 6.42 -12.90
C GLY A 307 0.25 5.72 -11.52
N HIS A 308 1.11 4.71 -11.33
CA HIS A 308 1.25 4.00 -10.07
C HIS A 308 2.66 4.23 -9.47
N LEU A 309 2.82 4.09 -8.16
CA LEU A 309 4.12 4.24 -7.49
C LEU A 309 5.21 3.35 -8.10
N THR A 310 4.87 2.12 -8.48
CA THR A 310 5.81 1.18 -9.11
C THR A 310 6.16 1.51 -10.56
N HIS A 311 5.64 2.60 -11.11
CA HIS A 311 5.96 3.10 -12.45
C HIS A 311 7.07 4.17 -12.41
N GLY A 312 8.02 4.05 -11.48
CA GLY A 312 9.19 4.92 -11.44
C GLY A 312 9.13 6.06 -10.41
N HIS A 313 8.24 6.01 -9.42
CA HIS A 313 8.24 7.02 -8.36
C HIS A 313 9.53 6.95 -7.54
N PRO A 314 10.19 8.08 -7.21
CA PRO A 314 11.50 8.10 -6.53
C PRO A 314 11.55 7.36 -5.19
N ALA A 315 10.44 7.31 -4.46
CA ALA A 315 10.36 6.57 -3.19
C ALA A 315 10.23 5.05 -3.38
N ASN A 316 9.90 4.59 -4.59
CA ASN A 316 9.70 3.17 -4.90
C ASN A 316 10.99 2.54 -5.47
N PHE A 317 11.10 1.19 -5.41
CA PHE A 317 12.24 0.46 -5.98
C PHE A 317 12.47 0.86 -7.45
N SER A 318 11.42 1.02 -8.25
CA SER A 318 11.51 1.35 -9.67
C SER A 318 12.19 2.70 -9.92
N GLY A 319 11.91 3.72 -9.10
CA GLY A 319 12.58 5.01 -9.18
C GLY A 319 14.00 5.03 -8.57
N LYS A 320 14.33 4.02 -7.75
CA LYS A 320 15.67 3.89 -7.14
C LYS A 320 16.65 3.13 -8.02
N PHE A 321 16.19 2.17 -8.82
CA PHE A 321 17.04 1.31 -9.63
C PHE A 321 17.15 1.77 -11.08
N TYR A 322 16.17 2.52 -11.62
CA TYR A 322 16.08 2.83 -13.04
C TYR A 322 16.12 4.34 -13.31
N GLN A 323 16.58 4.73 -14.51
CA GLN A 323 16.48 6.10 -15.02
C GLN A 323 15.08 6.29 -15.59
N VAL A 324 14.26 7.06 -14.88
CA VAL A 324 12.83 7.20 -15.20
C VAL A 324 12.55 8.49 -15.95
N SER A 325 12.00 8.38 -17.15
CA SER A 325 11.29 9.46 -17.84
C SER A 325 9.80 9.24 -17.71
N GLN A 326 9.04 10.32 -17.58
CA GLN A 326 7.59 10.23 -17.34
C GLN A 326 6.82 10.88 -18.48
N TYR A 327 5.81 10.16 -19.01
CA TYR A 327 4.81 10.73 -19.90
C TYR A 327 3.53 11.04 -19.12
N GLY A 328 2.70 11.91 -19.69
CA GLY A 328 1.47 12.35 -19.05
C GLY A 328 0.28 12.37 -20.00
N VAL A 329 -0.71 13.16 -19.60
CA VAL A 329 -1.90 13.47 -20.41
C VAL A 329 -1.78 14.86 -21.01
N SER A 330 -2.52 15.13 -22.09
CA SER A 330 -2.66 16.47 -22.67
C SER A 330 -3.37 17.41 -21.70
N ALA A 331 -2.97 18.67 -21.66
CA ALA A 331 -3.63 19.69 -20.84
C ALA A 331 -5.05 20.04 -21.35
N GLU A 332 -5.30 19.85 -22.62
CA GLU A 332 -6.58 20.18 -23.25
C GLU A 332 -7.63 19.11 -23.02
N THR A 333 -7.24 17.84 -23.17
CA THR A 333 -8.17 16.71 -23.13
C THR A 333 -8.11 15.90 -21.85
N GLU A 334 -7.05 16.07 -21.05
CA GLU A 334 -6.71 15.23 -19.89
C GLU A 334 -6.64 13.73 -20.26
N GLN A 335 -6.31 13.43 -21.54
CA GLN A 335 -6.12 12.08 -22.06
C GLN A 335 -4.67 11.89 -22.53
N ILE A 336 -4.23 10.63 -22.61
CA ILE A 336 -2.89 10.29 -23.07
C ILE A 336 -2.69 10.80 -24.51
N ASP A 337 -1.67 11.62 -24.71
CA ASP A 337 -1.23 12.08 -26.02
C ASP A 337 -0.20 11.09 -26.57
N TYR A 338 -0.65 10.19 -27.42
CA TYR A 338 0.20 9.13 -27.98
C TYR A 338 1.25 9.66 -28.96
N ASP A 339 1.02 10.81 -29.60
CA ASP A 339 2.00 11.40 -30.51
C ASP A 339 3.12 12.11 -29.74
N ALA A 340 2.78 12.80 -28.65
CA ALA A 340 3.76 13.32 -27.71
C ALA A 340 4.55 12.18 -27.04
N LEU A 341 3.89 11.08 -26.65
CA LEU A 341 4.54 9.90 -26.10
C LEU A 341 5.51 9.27 -27.09
N GLN A 342 5.17 9.19 -28.38
CA GLN A 342 6.07 8.68 -29.41
C GLN A 342 7.32 9.52 -29.54
N LYS A 343 7.19 10.84 -29.66
CA LYS A 343 8.34 11.77 -29.73
C LYS A 343 9.24 11.61 -28.50
N GLN A 344 8.65 11.54 -27.31
CA GLN A 344 9.40 11.32 -26.08
C GLN A 344 10.11 9.96 -26.05
N ALA A 345 9.48 8.90 -26.54
CA ALA A 345 10.11 7.57 -26.65
C ALA A 345 11.31 7.59 -27.60
N GLU A 346 11.21 8.30 -28.74
CA GLU A 346 12.31 8.48 -29.71
C GLU A 346 13.50 9.24 -29.12
N GLU A 347 13.24 10.24 -28.29
CA GLU A 347 14.27 11.05 -27.59
C GLU A 347 14.93 10.25 -26.46
N VAL A 348 14.14 9.59 -25.62
CA VAL A 348 14.62 8.87 -24.42
C VAL A 348 15.30 7.55 -24.79
N ARG A 349 14.80 6.84 -25.81
CA ARG A 349 15.21 5.47 -26.17
C ARG A 349 15.18 4.55 -24.95
N PRO A 350 14.01 4.32 -24.35
CA PRO A 350 13.91 3.49 -23.15
C PRO A 350 14.10 2.01 -23.48
N ALA A 351 14.62 1.23 -22.53
CA ALA A 351 14.63 -0.23 -22.62
C ALA A 351 13.22 -0.81 -22.44
N MET A 352 12.35 -0.09 -21.70
CA MET A 352 10.97 -0.52 -21.45
C MET A 352 10.03 0.69 -21.39
N ILE A 353 8.86 0.56 -22.02
CA ILE A 353 7.71 1.45 -21.83
C ILE A 353 6.74 0.75 -20.89
N THR A 354 6.42 1.41 -19.77
CA THR A 354 5.45 0.91 -18.78
C THR A 354 4.18 1.74 -18.87
N ALA A 355 3.04 1.09 -19.12
CA ALA A 355 1.74 1.73 -19.16
C ALA A 355 0.75 1.01 -18.21
N GLY A 356 -0.38 1.67 -17.96
CA GLY A 356 -1.35 1.30 -16.96
C GLY A 356 -1.53 2.43 -15.95
N ALA A 357 -2.66 2.47 -15.27
CA ALA A 357 -3.00 3.61 -14.45
C ALA A 357 -3.83 3.23 -13.23
N SER A 358 -3.61 3.95 -12.13
CA SER A 358 -4.42 3.89 -10.91
C SER A 358 -5.58 4.88 -10.92
N ALA A 359 -5.50 5.92 -11.76
CA ALA A 359 -6.44 7.04 -11.76
C ALA A 359 -6.63 7.65 -13.16
N TYR A 360 -6.84 6.81 -14.16
CA TYR A 360 -7.10 7.22 -15.54
C TYR A 360 -8.47 6.67 -16.00
N PRO A 361 -9.45 7.54 -16.29
CA PRO A 361 -10.83 7.12 -16.52
C PRO A 361 -11.15 6.75 -17.97
N ARG A 362 -10.20 6.82 -18.91
CA ARG A 362 -10.42 6.57 -20.33
C ARG A 362 -9.83 5.25 -20.81
N ILE A 363 -10.21 4.83 -21.99
CA ILE A 363 -9.64 3.65 -22.66
C ILE A 363 -8.16 3.89 -22.96
N ILE A 364 -7.33 2.86 -22.76
CA ILE A 364 -5.92 2.86 -23.14
C ILE A 364 -5.77 2.14 -24.48
N ASP A 365 -5.13 2.78 -25.46
CA ASP A 365 -4.85 2.23 -26.78
C ASP A 365 -3.58 1.38 -26.77
N PHE A 366 -3.73 0.09 -26.47
CA PHE A 366 -2.61 -0.85 -26.41
C PHE A 366 -1.95 -1.11 -27.78
N PRO A 367 -2.67 -1.22 -28.91
CA PRO A 367 -2.09 -1.25 -30.24
C PRO A 367 -1.14 -0.08 -30.50
N ARG A 368 -1.54 1.14 -30.16
CA ARG A 368 -0.72 2.35 -30.37
C ARG A 368 0.53 2.34 -29.47
N LEU A 369 0.38 1.91 -28.21
CA LEU A 369 1.53 1.71 -27.31
C LEU A 369 2.53 0.69 -27.84
N ARG A 370 2.04 -0.41 -28.44
CA ARG A 370 2.90 -1.42 -29.08
C ARG A 370 3.68 -0.83 -30.24
N GLN A 371 3.02 -0.08 -31.14
CA GLN A 371 3.68 0.58 -32.27
C GLN A 371 4.79 1.55 -31.79
N ILE A 372 4.52 2.33 -30.73
CA ILE A 372 5.50 3.24 -30.14
C ILE A 372 6.69 2.47 -29.59
N ALA A 373 6.44 1.39 -28.83
CA ALA A 373 7.51 0.57 -28.26
C ALA A 373 8.36 -0.07 -29.35
N ASP A 374 7.74 -0.62 -30.41
CA ASP A 374 8.44 -1.21 -31.56
C ASP A 374 9.33 -0.19 -32.29
N SER A 375 8.86 1.06 -32.46
CA SER A 375 9.59 2.09 -33.18
C SER A 375 10.93 2.45 -32.53
N VAL A 376 11.09 2.17 -31.24
CA VAL A 376 12.31 2.46 -30.45
C VAL A 376 13.02 1.19 -29.95
N GLY A 377 12.48 0.00 -30.26
CA GLY A 377 13.04 -1.29 -29.81
C GLY A 377 12.85 -1.55 -28.31
N ALA A 378 11.85 -0.91 -27.68
CA ALA A 378 11.56 -1.06 -26.26
C ALA A 378 10.65 -2.27 -25.99
N LEU A 379 10.80 -2.90 -24.82
CA LEU A 379 9.81 -3.82 -24.28
C LEU A 379 8.55 -3.05 -23.86
N LEU A 380 7.38 -3.64 -24.06
CA LEU A 380 6.11 -3.07 -23.56
C LEU A 380 5.62 -3.86 -22.35
N PHE A 381 5.46 -3.17 -21.24
CA PHE A 381 4.91 -3.69 -20.00
C PHE A 381 3.62 -2.95 -19.62
N ILE A 382 2.54 -3.69 -19.38
CA ILE A 382 1.23 -3.13 -18.99
C ILE A 382 0.82 -3.62 -17.61
N ASP A 383 0.63 -2.68 -16.68
CA ASP A 383 -0.02 -2.93 -15.41
C ASP A 383 -1.52 -2.65 -15.54
N MET A 384 -2.31 -3.72 -15.71
CA MET A 384 -3.77 -3.60 -15.85
C MET A 384 -4.53 -3.75 -14.52
N ALA A 385 -3.89 -3.56 -13.38
CA ALA A 385 -4.45 -3.84 -12.05
C ALA A 385 -5.84 -3.22 -11.84
N HIS A 386 -6.07 -1.99 -12.25
CA HIS A 386 -7.36 -1.33 -12.10
C HIS A 386 -8.44 -1.85 -13.05
N ILE A 387 -8.06 -2.18 -14.26
CA ILE A 387 -9.01 -2.55 -15.33
C ILE A 387 -9.10 -4.06 -15.57
N SER A 388 -8.39 -4.90 -14.81
CA SER A 388 -8.31 -6.34 -15.08
C SER A 388 -9.65 -7.06 -15.07
N GLY A 389 -10.57 -6.67 -14.20
CA GLY A 389 -11.94 -7.19 -14.22
C GLY A 389 -12.70 -6.77 -15.47
N LEU A 390 -12.51 -5.53 -15.93
CA LEU A 390 -13.11 -5.02 -17.16
C LEU A 390 -12.57 -5.73 -18.40
N VAL A 391 -11.27 -6.01 -18.43
CA VAL A 391 -10.63 -6.82 -19.49
C VAL A 391 -11.20 -8.23 -19.50
N ALA A 392 -11.24 -8.90 -18.34
CA ALA A 392 -11.82 -10.23 -18.20
C ALA A 392 -13.31 -10.29 -18.57
N GLY A 393 -14.07 -9.24 -18.26
CA GLY A 393 -15.48 -9.09 -18.61
C GLY A 393 -15.75 -8.55 -20.02
N GLY A 394 -14.72 -8.25 -20.82
CA GLY A 394 -14.86 -7.73 -22.18
C GLY A 394 -15.36 -6.28 -22.27
N GLN A 395 -15.18 -5.48 -21.21
CA GLN A 395 -15.58 -4.07 -21.14
C GLN A 395 -14.42 -3.09 -21.38
N HIS A 396 -13.20 -3.60 -21.51
CA HIS A 396 -12.00 -2.85 -21.89
C HIS A 396 -11.16 -3.73 -22.82
N PRO A 397 -10.48 -3.15 -23.83
CA PRO A 397 -9.55 -3.90 -24.67
C PRO A 397 -8.49 -4.64 -23.85
N SER A 398 -8.06 -5.82 -24.32
CA SER A 398 -7.03 -6.62 -23.67
C SER A 398 -5.63 -6.13 -24.06
N PRO A 399 -4.70 -5.95 -23.12
CA PRO A 399 -3.29 -5.69 -23.42
C PRO A 399 -2.51 -6.93 -23.86
N ILE A 400 -3.02 -8.14 -23.59
CA ILE A 400 -2.29 -9.41 -23.79
C ILE A 400 -1.72 -9.58 -25.21
N PRO A 401 -2.47 -9.29 -26.29
CA PRO A 401 -1.92 -9.46 -27.66
C PRO A 401 -0.83 -8.44 -28.02
N HIS A 402 -0.62 -7.41 -27.20
CA HIS A 402 0.20 -6.25 -27.55
C HIS A 402 1.44 -6.08 -26.67
N ALA A 403 1.49 -6.70 -25.48
CA ALA A 403 2.56 -6.49 -24.53
C ALA A 403 3.33 -7.77 -24.23
N GLN A 404 4.66 -7.67 -24.08
CA GLN A 404 5.48 -8.78 -23.62
C GLN A 404 5.18 -9.16 -22.18
N PHE A 405 4.85 -8.16 -21.34
CA PHE A 405 4.54 -8.37 -19.94
C PHE A 405 3.23 -7.68 -19.58
N VAL A 406 2.39 -8.39 -18.85
CA VAL A 406 1.16 -7.85 -18.27
C VAL A 406 1.04 -8.28 -16.82
N THR A 407 0.86 -7.35 -15.92
CA THR A 407 0.59 -7.65 -14.51
C THR A 407 -0.79 -7.20 -14.09
N THR A 408 -1.30 -7.80 -13.03
CA THR A 408 -2.48 -7.31 -12.36
C THR A 408 -2.49 -7.66 -10.89
N THR A 409 -3.26 -6.90 -10.11
CA THR A 409 -3.77 -7.33 -8.80
C THR A 409 -5.03 -8.17 -8.98
N THR A 410 -5.35 -9.00 -7.99
CA THR A 410 -6.54 -9.86 -8.02
C THR A 410 -7.75 -9.30 -7.25
N HIS A 411 -7.56 -8.24 -6.45
CA HIS A 411 -8.53 -7.77 -5.46
C HIS A 411 -9.29 -6.47 -5.80
N LYS A 412 -9.12 -5.90 -7.00
CA LYS A 412 -9.80 -4.67 -7.42
C LYS A 412 -11.05 -4.99 -8.24
N SER A 413 -11.15 -4.51 -9.48
CA SER A 413 -12.27 -4.83 -10.37
C SER A 413 -12.44 -6.34 -10.63
N LEU A 414 -11.37 -7.14 -10.48
CA LEU A 414 -11.43 -8.60 -10.62
C LEU A 414 -12.10 -9.31 -9.42
N ARG A 415 -12.29 -8.63 -8.29
CA ARG A 415 -13.08 -9.07 -7.12
C ARG A 415 -12.55 -10.34 -6.43
N GLY A 416 -11.23 -10.56 -6.43
CA GLY A 416 -10.59 -11.72 -5.79
C GLY A 416 -9.85 -11.40 -4.49
N PRO A 417 -9.00 -12.31 -4.01
CA PRO A 417 -8.18 -12.11 -2.83
C PRO A 417 -7.10 -11.05 -3.09
N ARG A 418 -6.54 -10.48 -2.02
CA ARG A 418 -5.39 -9.59 -2.15
C ARG A 418 -4.17 -10.37 -2.62
N GLY A 419 -3.63 -9.96 -3.77
CA GLY A 419 -2.50 -10.62 -4.41
C GLY A 419 -2.20 -10.01 -5.78
N GLY A 420 -1.21 -10.56 -6.47
CA GLY A 420 -0.86 -10.20 -7.84
C GLY A 420 -0.64 -11.43 -8.73
N ILE A 421 -0.62 -11.22 -10.03
CA ILE A 421 -0.16 -12.21 -11.03
C ILE A 421 0.68 -11.49 -12.09
N THR A 422 1.59 -12.24 -12.70
CA THR A 422 2.41 -11.78 -13.82
C THR A 422 2.19 -12.68 -15.02
N MET A 423 1.80 -12.09 -16.13
CA MET A 423 1.61 -12.76 -17.42
C MET A 423 2.68 -12.29 -18.41
N CYS A 424 3.14 -13.18 -19.29
CA CYS A 424 4.11 -12.81 -20.31
C CYS A 424 4.00 -13.71 -21.55
N THR A 425 4.69 -13.32 -22.62
CA THR A 425 4.93 -14.19 -23.78
C THR A 425 5.80 -15.38 -23.38
N ALA A 426 5.71 -16.49 -24.11
CA ALA A 426 6.38 -17.76 -23.79
C ALA A 426 7.91 -17.62 -23.65
N GLU A 427 8.53 -16.74 -24.44
CA GLU A 427 9.99 -16.50 -24.42
C GLU A 427 10.48 -15.97 -23.07
N HIS A 428 9.66 -15.22 -22.34
CA HIS A 428 10.00 -14.62 -21.05
C HIS A 428 9.59 -15.47 -19.83
N ALA A 429 8.86 -16.56 -20.04
CA ALA A 429 8.31 -17.41 -18.98
C ALA A 429 9.36 -17.84 -17.94
N LYS A 430 10.49 -18.38 -18.42
CA LYS A 430 11.57 -18.85 -17.54
C LYS A 430 12.20 -17.72 -16.71
N ALA A 431 12.36 -16.55 -17.31
CA ALA A 431 12.94 -15.39 -16.63
C ALA A 431 11.99 -14.87 -15.52
N ILE A 432 10.70 -14.79 -15.82
CA ILE A 432 9.67 -14.39 -14.83
C ILE A 432 9.62 -15.38 -13.67
N ASP A 433 9.55 -16.69 -13.94
CA ASP A 433 9.48 -17.69 -12.89
C ASP A 433 10.73 -17.68 -12.01
N ALA A 434 11.92 -17.61 -12.60
CA ALA A 434 13.16 -17.51 -11.83
C ALA A 434 13.27 -16.23 -11.02
N THR A 435 12.70 -15.12 -11.51
CA THR A 435 12.71 -13.86 -10.80
C THR A 435 11.68 -13.84 -9.67
N VAL A 436 10.51 -14.45 -9.84
CA VAL A 436 9.55 -14.58 -8.74
C VAL A 436 10.12 -15.48 -7.66
N PHE A 437 10.51 -16.70 -8.00
CA PHE A 437 11.16 -17.63 -7.07
C PHE A 437 12.40 -18.26 -7.71
N PRO A 438 13.56 -18.15 -7.09
CA PRO A 438 13.86 -17.58 -5.76
C PRO A 438 14.23 -16.08 -5.76
N GLY A 439 14.02 -15.37 -6.88
CA GLY A 439 14.57 -14.02 -7.07
C GLY A 439 14.06 -12.95 -6.10
N VAL A 440 12.74 -12.79 -5.96
CA VAL A 440 12.13 -11.74 -5.12
C VAL A 440 11.23 -12.28 -4.01
N GLN A 441 10.87 -13.58 -4.06
CA GLN A 441 10.01 -14.23 -3.06
C GLN A 441 10.60 -15.57 -2.64
N GLY A 442 10.20 -16.06 -1.45
CA GLY A 442 10.41 -17.41 -0.95
C GLY A 442 9.12 -18.24 -1.07
N GLY A 443 8.65 -18.81 0.05
CA GLY A 443 7.44 -19.65 0.10
C GLY A 443 6.19 -18.91 -0.40
N PRO A 444 5.48 -19.46 -1.39
CA PRO A 444 4.24 -18.87 -1.89
C PRO A 444 3.11 -19.00 -0.87
N LEU A 445 2.17 -18.07 -0.91
CA LEU A 445 0.97 -18.06 -0.07
C LEU A 445 -0.09 -19.00 -0.68
N MET A 446 -0.03 -20.29 -0.36
CA MET A 446 -0.85 -21.31 -1.02
C MET A 446 -2.35 -21.13 -0.79
N HIS A 447 -2.76 -20.63 0.38
CA HIS A 447 -4.14 -20.25 0.68
C HIS A 447 -4.63 -19.08 -0.19
N VAL A 448 -3.78 -18.10 -0.48
CA VAL A 448 -4.11 -16.99 -1.40
C VAL A 448 -4.16 -17.48 -2.85
N ILE A 449 -3.26 -18.38 -3.25
CA ILE A 449 -3.28 -18.98 -4.59
C ILE A 449 -4.56 -19.79 -4.82
N ALA A 450 -5.01 -20.56 -3.83
CA ALA A 450 -6.30 -21.25 -3.88
C ALA A 450 -7.45 -20.26 -4.03
N ALA A 451 -7.43 -19.18 -3.27
CA ALA A 451 -8.43 -18.11 -3.39
C ALA A 451 -8.39 -17.40 -4.76
N LYS A 452 -7.20 -17.22 -5.37
CA LYS A 452 -7.07 -16.75 -6.77
C LYS A 452 -7.72 -17.74 -7.74
N ALA A 453 -7.54 -19.06 -7.54
CA ALA A 453 -8.16 -20.08 -8.38
C ALA A 453 -9.69 -20.01 -8.32
N VAL A 454 -10.28 -19.76 -7.14
CA VAL A 454 -11.73 -19.55 -6.98
C VAL A 454 -12.17 -18.27 -7.69
N CYS A 455 -11.47 -17.16 -7.47
CA CYS A 455 -11.75 -15.89 -8.13
C CYS A 455 -11.77 -16.01 -9.67
N PHE A 456 -10.78 -16.68 -10.24
CA PHE A 456 -10.73 -16.87 -11.70
C PHE A 456 -11.85 -17.78 -12.21
N HIS A 457 -12.25 -18.77 -11.42
CA HIS A 457 -13.42 -19.58 -11.75
C HIS A 457 -14.69 -18.77 -11.79
N GLU A 458 -14.92 -17.87 -10.81
CA GLU A 458 -16.04 -16.95 -10.80
C GLU A 458 -15.98 -15.97 -11.98
N ALA A 459 -14.79 -15.45 -12.30
CA ALA A 459 -14.60 -14.51 -13.40
C ALA A 459 -14.81 -15.13 -14.80
N LEU A 460 -14.70 -16.43 -14.93
CA LEU A 460 -15.01 -17.18 -16.16
C LEU A 460 -16.52 -17.34 -16.39
N GLN A 461 -17.38 -17.07 -15.39
CA GLN A 461 -18.82 -17.25 -15.54
C GLN A 461 -19.45 -16.11 -16.35
N PRO A 462 -20.53 -16.37 -17.10
CA PRO A 462 -21.26 -15.32 -17.85
C PRO A 462 -21.73 -14.16 -16.96
N SER A 463 -22.17 -14.44 -15.75
CA SER A 463 -22.62 -13.43 -14.77
C SER A 463 -21.52 -12.41 -14.42
N PHE A 464 -20.25 -12.77 -14.53
CA PHE A 464 -19.16 -11.83 -14.30
C PHE A 464 -19.06 -10.78 -15.43
N ARG A 465 -19.36 -11.13 -16.67
CA ARG A 465 -19.45 -10.17 -17.79
C ARG A 465 -20.58 -9.17 -17.57
N ASP A 466 -21.74 -9.65 -17.11
CA ASP A 466 -22.87 -8.79 -16.78
C ASP A 466 -22.54 -7.84 -15.62
N TYR A 467 -21.87 -8.34 -14.60
CA TYR A 467 -21.37 -7.54 -13.49
C TYR A 467 -20.41 -6.43 -13.98
N GLN A 468 -19.42 -6.75 -14.80
CA GLN A 468 -18.46 -5.75 -15.31
C GLN A 468 -19.13 -4.71 -16.21
N ARG A 469 -20.12 -5.11 -17.01
CA ARG A 469 -20.94 -4.17 -17.79
C ARG A 469 -21.68 -3.20 -16.86
N GLN A 470 -22.30 -3.71 -15.80
CA GLN A 470 -23.01 -2.88 -14.83
C GLN A 470 -22.05 -1.93 -14.09
N VAL A 471 -20.82 -2.35 -13.78
CA VAL A 471 -19.80 -1.48 -13.18
C VAL A 471 -19.55 -0.23 -14.04
N VAL A 472 -19.39 -0.40 -15.36
CA VAL A 472 -19.17 0.73 -16.28
C VAL A 472 -20.42 1.61 -16.43
N VAL A 473 -21.59 1.00 -16.51
CA VAL A 473 -22.87 1.73 -16.60
C VAL A 473 -23.07 2.56 -15.32
N ASN A 474 -22.83 1.99 -14.16
CA ASN A 474 -22.90 2.67 -12.88
C ASN A 474 -21.90 3.85 -12.80
N ALA A 475 -20.68 3.66 -13.28
CA ALA A 475 -19.68 4.73 -13.28
C ALA A 475 -20.12 5.93 -14.12
N LYS A 476 -20.71 5.68 -15.29
CA LYS A 476 -21.28 6.72 -16.15
C LYS A 476 -22.48 7.43 -15.50
N ALA A 477 -23.36 6.69 -14.84
CA ALA A 477 -24.50 7.27 -14.12
C ALA A 477 -24.05 8.14 -12.95
N LEU A 478 -23.09 7.69 -12.15
CA LEU A 478 -22.52 8.46 -11.05
C LEU A 478 -21.83 9.74 -11.56
N ALA A 479 -21.07 9.65 -12.67
CA ALA A 479 -20.44 10.81 -13.29
C ALA A 479 -21.48 11.83 -13.75
N ALA A 480 -22.56 11.38 -14.38
CA ALA A 480 -23.66 12.25 -14.82
C ALA A 480 -24.37 12.92 -13.64
N GLY A 481 -24.64 12.17 -12.55
CA GLY A 481 -25.23 12.71 -11.32
C GLY A 481 -24.36 13.81 -10.69
N LEU A 482 -23.07 13.57 -10.55
CA LEU A 482 -22.13 14.56 -10.02
C LEU A 482 -22.01 15.79 -10.94
N THR A 483 -22.00 15.60 -12.26
CA THR A 483 -21.99 16.70 -13.23
C THR A 483 -23.25 17.57 -13.13
N LYS A 484 -24.43 16.95 -12.93
CA LYS A 484 -25.71 17.68 -12.70
C LYS A 484 -25.61 18.60 -11.48
N HIS A 485 -24.87 18.23 -10.45
CA HIS A 485 -24.59 19.07 -9.29
C HIS A 485 -23.44 20.09 -9.51
N GLY A 486 -22.91 20.19 -10.73
CA GLY A 486 -21.89 21.16 -11.10
C GLY A 486 -20.46 20.76 -10.68
N TYR A 487 -20.21 19.49 -10.39
CA TYR A 487 -18.84 18.99 -10.23
C TYR A 487 -18.20 18.75 -11.60
N ARG A 488 -16.93 19.10 -11.74
CA ARG A 488 -16.16 18.81 -12.96
C ARG A 488 -15.59 17.39 -12.89
N ILE A 489 -15.89 16.58 -13.87
CA ILE A 489 -15.26 15.27 -14.04
C ILE A 489 -14.06 15.44 -14.99
N THR A 490 -12.87 15.00 -14.57
CA THR A 490 -11.67 15.10 -15.40
C THR A 490 -11.84 14.33 -16.70
N SER A 491 -11.19 14.80 -17.77
CA SER A 491 -11.34 14.28 -19.13
C SER A 491 -12.78 14.22 -19.67
N GLY A 492 -13.73 14.94 -19.03
CA GLY A 492 -15.12 15.02 -19.46
C GLY A 492 -15.97 13.78 -19.18
N GLY A 493 -15.52 12.83 -18.34
CA GLY A 493 -16.31 11.64 -18.00
C GLY A 493 -15.47 10.39 -17.79
N THR A 494 -16.10 9.20 -17.91
CA THR A 494 -15.43 7.92 -17.75
C THR A 494 -15.88 6.87 -18.78
N ASP A 495 -14.94 6.03 -19.20
CA ASP A 495 -15.17 4.85 -20.04
C ASP A 495 -14.99 3.53 -19.26
N ASN A 496 -14.58 3.61 -18.00
CA ASN A 496 -14.30 2.44 -17.16
C ASN A 496 -15.02 2.51 -15.80
N HIS A 497 -14.43 1.95 -14.75
CA HIS A 497 -15.05 1.80 -13.43
C HIS A 497 -14.80 2.97 -12.47
N LEU A 498 -13.98 3.94 -12.86
CA LEU A 498 -13.56 5.04 -11.98
C LEU A 498 -13.69 6.40 -12.68
N MET A 499 -13.71 7.45 -11.88
CA MET A 499 -13.58 8.84 -12.32
C MET A 499 -12.79 9.65 -11.31
N LEU A 500 -12.23 10.76 -11.77
CA LEU A 500 -11.65 11.80 -10.92
C LEU A 500 -12.61 13.00 -10.91
N VAL A 501 -12.96 13.45 -9.72
CA VAL A 501 -13.83 14.61 -9.50
C VAL A 501 -12.96 15.78 -9.08
N ASP A 502 -12.92 16.83 -9.90
CA ASP A 502 -12.25 18.09 -9.58
C ASP A 502 -13.15 18.92 -8.66
N LEU A 503 -12.68 19.19 -7.47
CA LEU A 503 -13.40 19.90 -6.41
C LEU A 503 -13.07 21.40 -6.35
N ARG A 504 -12.02 21.84 -7.06
CA ARG A 504 -11.55 23.24 -7.05
C ARG A 504 -12.63 24.24 -7.50
N PRO A 505 -13.50 23.94 -8.52
CA PRO A 505 -14.60 24.86 -8.88
C PRO A 505 -15.66 25.06 -7.79
N LYS A 506 -15.64 24.23 -6.74
CA LYS A 506 -16.55 24.30 -5.57
C LYS A 506 -15.85 24.84 -4.31
N ASP A 507 -14.65 25.42 -4.44
CA ASP A 507 -13.82 25.85 -3.30
C ASP A 507 -13.57 24.75 -2.26
N LEU A 508 -13.40 23.51 -2.75
CA LEU A 508 -13.12 22.32 -1.96
C LEU A 508 -11.79 21.69 -2.38
N ASN A 509 -11.24 20.87 -1.52
CA ASN A 509 -10.10 20.01 -1.81
C ASN A 509 -10.40 18.58 -1.39
N GLY A 510 -9.62 17.64 -1.91
CA GLY A 510 -9.84 16.22 -1.68
C GLY A 510 -9.72 15.78 -0.22
N LYS A 511 -8.90 16.47 0.59
CA LYS A 511 -8.79 16.15 2.02
C LYS A 511 -10.09 16.45 2.75
N VAL A 512 -10.62 17.66 2.59
CA VAL A 512 -11.88 18.06 3.20
C VAL A 512 -13.03 17.19 2.72
N ALA A 513 -13.10 16.93 1.40
CA ALA A 513 -14.16 16.10 0.85
C ALA A 513 -14.11 14.66 1.38
N GLN A 514 -12.94 14.05 1.47
CA GLN A 514 -12.77 12.72 2.05
C GLN A 514 -13.25 12.67 3.51
N GLU A 515 -12.85 13.62 4.35
CA GLU A 515 -13.21 13.68 5.77
C GLU A 515 -14.73 13.91 5.99
N VAL A 516 -15.33 14.76 5.17
CA VAL A 516 -16.78 15.04 5.23
C VAL A 516 -17.61 13.84 4.78
N LEU A 517 -17.25 13.24 3.65
CA LEU A 517 -17.94 12.08 3.11
C LEU A 517 -17.81 10.85 4.04
N ASP A 518 -16.65 10.66 4.67
CA ASP A 518 -16.45 9.59 5.65
C ASP A 518 -17.38 9.77 6.87
N ARG A 519 -17.55 11.00 7.39
CA ARG A 519 -18.53 11.30 8.43
C ARG A 519 -19.96 10.98 8.00
N ALA A 520 -20.29 11.18 6.74
CA ALA A 520 -21.60 10.83 6.16
C ALA A 520 -21.75 9.33 5.84
N GLY A 521 -20.72 8.51 6.03
CA GLY A 521 -20.72 7.08 5.71
C GLY A 521 -20.48 6.76 4.24
N ILE A 522 -19.82 7.67 3.50
CA ILE A 522 -19.44 7.48 2.09
C ILE A 522 -17.92 7.48 2.00
N THR A 523 -17.33 6.34 1.70
CA THR A 523 -15.88 6.14 1.69
C THR A 523 -15.29 6.42 0.31
N VAL A 524 -14.39 7.42 0.22
CA VAL A 524 -13.67 7.80 -0.99
C VAL A 524 -12.19 8.01 -0.67
N ASN A 525 -11.33 8.14 -1.68
CA ASN A 525 -9.97 8.60 -1.45
C ASN A 525 -9.70 9.97 -2.09
N LYS A 526 -9.00 10.84 -1.35
CA LYS A 526 -8.42 12.06 -1.92
C LYS A 526 -7.42 11.69 -3.01
N ASN A 527 -7.39 12.45 -4.10
CA ASN A 527 -6.54 12.17 -5.25
C ASN A 527 -6.13 13.47 -5.95
N GLY A 528 -4.85 13.57 -6.34
CA GLY A 528 -4.41 14.59 -7.28
C GLY A 528 -5.15 14.42 -8.60
N ILE A 529 -5.40 15.51 -9.27
CA ILE A 529 -5.94 15.54 -10.62
C ILE A 529 -4.86 16.01 -11.59
N PRO A 530 -4.94 15.69 -12.89
CA PRO A 530 -3.99 16.22 -13.84
C PRO A 530 -3.86 17.76 -13.73
N PHE A 531 -2.63 18.25 -13.77
CA PHE A 531 -2.32 19.69 -13.62
C PHE A 531 -2.85 20.32 -12.33
N ASP A 532 -2.84 19.53 -11.24
CA ASP A 532 -3.25 20.01 -9.93
C ASP A 532 -2.28 21.09 -9.43
N THR A 533 -2.84 22.23 -9.02
CA THR A 533 -2.09 23.36 -8.45
C THR A 533 -2.02 23.31 -6.93
N LEU A 534 -2.75 22.39 -6.30
CA LEU A 534 -2.79 22.22 -4.86
C LEU A 534 -1.71 21.23 -4.37
N PRO A 535 -1.23 21.36 -3.14
CA PRO A 535 -0.21 20.48 -2.61
C PRO A 535 -0.72 19.02 -2.43
N ILE A 536 0.16 18.05 -2.59
CA ILE A 536 -0.13 16.59 -2.58
C ILE A 536 -0.96 16.16 -1.34
N PHE A 537 -0.76 16.77 -0.18
CA PHE A 537 -1.49 16.44 1.04
C PHE A 537 -2.90 17.05 1.13
N LYS A 538 -3.21 18.03 0.26
CA LYS A 538 -4.53 18.65 0.06
C LYS A 538 -4.84 18.70 -1.45
N PRO A 539 -4.94 17.55 -2.13
CA PRO A 539 -5.11 17.52 -3.58
C PRO A 539 -6.45 18.11 -4.00
N GLY A 540 -6.53 18.59 -5.25
CA GLY A 540 -7.71 19.27 -5.80
C GLY A 540 -8.91 18.35 -6.05
N GLY A 541 -8.79 17.05 -5.89
CA GLY A 541 -9.88 16.13 -6.21
C GLY A 541 -10.00 14.92 -5.32
N ILE A 542 -11.00 14.11 -5.64
CA ILE A 542 -11.23 12.75 -5.13
C ILE A 542 -11.31 11.78 -6.31
N ARG A 543 -10.92 10.53 -6.05
CA ARG A 543 -11.18 9.41 -6.96
C ARG A 543 -12.34 8.60 -6.41
N VAL A 544 -13.31 8.30 -7.27
CA VAL A 544 -14.46 7.45 -6.96
C VAL A 544 -14.61 6.35 -8.01
N GLY A 545 -15.15 5.21 -7.61
CA GLY A 545 -15.38 4.07 -8.49
C GLY A 545 -16.55 3.22 -8.03
N THR A 546 -17.03 2.35 -8.88
CA THR A 546 -18.29 1.65 -8.72
C THR A 546 -18.21 0.12 -8.54
N PRO A 547 -17.03 -0.56 -8.49
CA PRO A 547 -17.01 -2.01 -8.34
C PRO A 547 -17.70 -2.52 -7.07
N ALA A 548 -17.44 -1.90 -5.92
CA ALA A 548 -17.97 -2.33 -4.63
C ALA A 548 -19.50 -2.18 -4.53
N VAL A 549 -20.04 -1.02 -4.92
CA VAL A 549 -21.49 -0.78 -4.92
C VAL A 549 -22.21 -1.66 -5.94
N THR A 550 -21.59 -1.93 -7.10
CA THR A 550 -22.15 -2.87 -8.09
C THR A 550 -22.13 -4.31 -7.57
N THR A 551 -21.13 -4.71 -6.81
CA THR A 551 -21.09 -6.03 -6.15
C THR A 551 -22.25 -6.21 -5.16
N ARG A 552 -22.69 -5.13 -4.52
CA ARG A 552 -23.89 -5.13 -3.65
C ARG A 552 -25.21 -5.17 -4.43
N GLY A 553 -25.19 -5.05 -5.77
CA GLY A 553 -26.38 -5.09 -6.63
C GLY A 553 -27.00 -3.73 -6.92
N MET A 554 -26.35 -2.63 -6.54
CA MET A 554 -26.78 -1.27 -6.89
C MET A 554 -26.67 -1.02 -8.39
N LYS A 555 -27.58 -0.22 -8.94
CA LYS A 555 -27.66 0.13 -10.36
C LYS A 555 -27.71 1.64 -10.54
N GLU A 556 -28.07 2.09 -11.74
CA GLU A 556 -28.02 3.48 -12.16
C GLU A 556 -28.83 4.42 -11.26
N GLU A 557 -29.98 3.97 -10.78
CA GLU A 557 -30.86 4.77 -9.91
C GLU A 557 -30.14 5.07 -8.59
N GLU A 558 -29.54 4.05 -7.97
CA GLU A 558 -28.77 4.22 -6.74
C GLU A 558 -27.51 5.09 -6.95
N MET A 559 -26.94 5.09 -8.16
CA MET A 559 -25.80 5.98 -8.46
C MET A 559 -26.21 7.45 -8.45
N LEU A 560 -27.43 7.77 -8.88
CA LEU A 560 -27.96 9.13 -8.79
C LEU A 560 -28.25 9.49 -7.33
N ASP A 561 -28.86 8.60 -6.55
CA ASP A 561 -29.05 8.78 -5.11
C ASP A 561 -27.71 9.04 -4.39
N ILE A 562 -26.66 8.28 -4.74
CA ILE A 562 -25.32 8.45 -4.18
C ILE A 562 -24.75 9.82 -4.57
N ALA A 563 -24.92 10.28 -5.80
CA ALA A 563 -24.46 11.60 -6.22
C ALA A 563 -25.16 12.73 -5.43
N ASP A 564 -26.49 12.58 -5.20
CA ASP A 564 -27.26 13.51 -4.38
C ASP A 564 -26.77 13.52 -2.92
N LEU A 565 -26.53 12.34 -2.31
CA LEU A 565 -26.00 12.22 -0.93
C LEU A 565 -24.59 12.81 -0.81
N MET A 566 -23.72 12.59 -1.80
CA MET A 566 -22.38 13.20 -1.83
C MET A 566 -22.46 14.72 -1.90
N ASN A 567 -23.31 15.25 -2.79
CA ASN A 567 -23.51 16.70 -2.91
C ASN A 567 -24.05 17.30 -1.62
N ASP A 568 -25.08 16.67 -1.03
CA ASP A 568 -25.70 17.15 0.21
C ASP A 568 -24.69 17.17 1.36
N ALA A 569 -23.86 16.11 1.49
CA ALA A 569 -22.83 16.05 2.51
C ALA A 569 -21.78 17.17 2.34
N LEU A 570 -21.28 17.37 1.12
CA LEU A 570 -20.28 18.41 0.83
C LEU A 570 -20.83 19.83 0.97
N HIS A 571 -22.11 20.03 0.67
CA HIS A 571 -22.78 21.32 0.88
C HIS A 571 -22.97 21.63 2.36
N ASN A 572 -23.33 20.63 3.16
CA ASN A 572 -23.58 20.78 4.61
C ASN A 572 -22.37 20.37 5.47
N ARG A 573 -21.15 20.51 4.95
CA ARG A 573 -19.90 20.01 5.57
C ARG A 573 -19.66 20.46 7.00
N ASP A 574 -20.18 21.63 7.38
CA ASP A 574 -20.00 22.25 8.68
C ASP A 574 -21.17 21.96 9.64
N ASP A 575 -22.26 21.33 9.16
CA ASP A 575 -23.43 20.97 9.97
C ASP A 575 -23.40 19.48 10.37
N ALA A 576 -23.05 19.22 11.62
CA ALA A 576 -22.96 17.86 12.16
C ALA A 576 -24.31 17.11 12.16
N ASN A 577 -25.44 17.82 12.38
CA ASN A 577 -26.77 17.21 12.41
C ASN A 577 -27.24 16.85 11.00
N ALA A 578 -26.95 17.71 10.01
CA ALA A 578 -27.20 17.39 8.60
C ALA A 578 -26.40 16.18 8.15
N LEU A 579 -25.12 16.09 8.50
CA LEU A 579 -24.28 14.93 8.18
C LEU A 579 -24.77 13.63 8.83
N GLU A 580 -25.22 13.65 10.09
CA GLU A 580 -25.80 12.46 10.72
C GLU A 580 -27.13 12.05 10.06
N THR A 581 -27.95 13.01 9.63
CA THR A 581 -29.17 12.75 8.85
C THR A 581 -28.84 12.06 7.52
N ILE A 582 -27.81 12.54 6.81
CA ILE A 582 -27.32 11.94 5.56
C ILE A 582 -26.77 10.53 5.83
N ARG A 583 -26.02 10.35 6.91
CA ARG A 583 -25.54 9.03 7.35
C ARG A 583 -26.69 8.04 7.61
N GLY A 584 -27.81 8.54 8.16
CA GLY A 584 -29.05 7.76 8.31
C GLY A 584 -29.58 7.25 6.95
N LYS A 585 -29.63 8.14 5.94
CA LYS A 585 -30.04 7.78 4.56
C LYS A 585 -29.05 6.78 3.91
N VAL A 586 -27.75 6.95 4.13
CA VAL A 586 -26.72 6.01 3.66
C VAL A 586 -26.94 4.62 4.25
N ARG A 587 -27.22 4.52 5.57
CA ARG A 587 -27.53 3.25 6.23
C ARG A 587 -28.82 2.62 5.72
N GLU A 588 -29.82 3.41 5.38
CA GLU A 588 -31.07 2.93 4.77
C GLU A 588 -30.80 2.34 3.38
N LEU A 589 -30.08 3.06 2.53
CA LEU A 589 -29.68 2.59 1.21
C LEU A 589 -28.87 1.29 1.30
N THR A 590 -27.84 1.24 2.15
CA THR A 590 -26.98 0.07 2.29
C THR A 590 -27.68 -1.17 2.85
N ARG A 591 -28.76 -1.02 3.65
CA ARG A 591 -29.59 -2.15 4.11
C ARG A 591 -30.40 -2.79 2.97
N ARG A 592 -30.82 -2.02 1.97
CA ARG A 592 -31.50 -2.55 0.78
C ARG A 592 -30.58 -3.41 -0.08
N PHE A 593 -29.27 -3.15 -0.01
CA PHE A 593 -28.22 -3.80 -0.79
C PHE A 593 -27.15 -4.39 0.15
N PRO A 594 -27.42 -5.56 0.75
CA PRO A 594 -26.47 -6.18 1.70
C PRO A 594 -25.18 -6.61 1.02
N LEU A 595 -24.14 -6.85 1.81
CA LEU A 595 -22.90 -7.46 1.32
C LEU A 595 -23.20 -8.85 0.75
N PRO A 596 -22.43 -9.33 -0.26
CA PRO A 596 -22.57 -10.69 -0.77
C PRO A 596 -22.36 -11.70 0.37
N GLY A 597 -23.28 -12.66 0.48
CA GLY A 597 -23.32 -13.70 1.52
C GLY A 597 -22.24 -14.76 1.36
#